data_47e1197e0e956c14f576167b3b0930ba
#
_entry.id   47e1197e0e956c14f576167b3b0930ba
#
_cell.length_a   1.000
_cell.length_b   1.000
_cell.length_c   1.000
_cell.angle_alpha   90.00
_cell.angle_beta   90.00
_cell.angle_gamma   90.00
#
_symmetry.space_group_name_H-M   'P 1'
#
loop_
_entity.id
_entity.type
_entity.pdbx_description
1 polymer ?
#
loop_
_entity_poly.entity_id
_entity_poly.type
_entity_poly.pdbx_seq_one_letter_code
_entity_poly.pdbx_strand_id
1 'polypeptide(L)'
;AHNIGADPWRQCATGLSYLPYTKIPYKMAELSANAERIRLYRERKQKCEEFSANLATLAGQPTKEQEDTLWSMLLYLQGCVFPTAKGLKFTYKIKGGEMFVNRKSKSITQATVFMAYHKAMELGDAVAGPKKLGTFGASYLYPIFVRLGVIRGDAG
;
A
#
# COMPACT_ATOMS: atom_id res chain seq x y z
N ALA A 1 -19.48 -10.72 7.62
CA ALA A 1 -18.80 -10.40 7.69
C ALA A 1 -18.15 -9.31 7.62
N HIS A 2 -18.06 -8.98 8.10
CA HIS A 2 -17.65 -8.22 8.00
C HIS A 2 -16.53 -7.91 8.15
N ASN A 3 -15.92 -7.83 7.59
CA ASN A 3 -14.78 -7.52 7.23
C ASN A 3 -14.25 -6.27 7.58
N ILE A 4 -14.63 -5.73 8.70
CA ILE A 4 -14.16 -4.49 9.20
C ILE A 4 -12.67 -4.53 9.36
N GLY A 5 -12.13 -5.66 9.77
CA GLY A 5 -10.71 -5.82 9.93
C GLY A 5 -9.93 -5.85 8.64
N ALA A 6 -10.64 -5.98 7.54
CA ALA A 6 -9.99 -6.11 6.25
C ALA A 6 -9.84 -4.79 5.51
N ASP A 7 -10.23 -3.68 6.09
CA ASP A 7 -10.05 -2.38 5.45
C ASP A 7 -8.55 -2.11 5.32
N PRO A 8 -8.00 -2.13 4.09
CA PRO A 8 -6.57 -1.97 3.90
C PRO A 8 -6.08 -0.57 4.22
N TRP A 9 -7.01 0.36 4.42
CA TRP A 9 -6.67 1.76 4.66
C TRP A 9 -6.47 2.10 6.12
N ARG A 10 -6.81 1.19 7.00
CA ARG A 10 -6.65 1.46 8.43
C ARG A 10 -5.21 1.74 8.80
N GLN A 11 -4.27 1.09 8.12
CA GLN A 11 -2.86 1.28 8.43
C GLN A 11 -2.36 2.65 7.98
N CYS A 12 -2.91 3.18 6.89
CA CYS A 12 -2.55 4.52 6.45
C CYS A 12 -3.06 5.57 7.40
N ALA A 13 -4.09 5.26 8.15
CA ALA A 13 -4.66 6.17 9.12
C ALA A 13 -4.13 5.92 10.53
N THR A 14 -2.93 5.38 10.64
CA THR A 14 -2.36 5.01 11.93
C THR A 14 -2.43 6.12 12.96
N GLY A 15 -2.13 7.35 12.54
CA GLY A 15 -2.20 8.48 13.46
C GLY A 15 -3.59 8.69 14.01
N LEU A 16 -4.61 8.36 13.24
CA LEU A 16 -5.99 8.49 13.69
C LEU A 16 -6.37 7.38 14.65
N SER A 17 -5.89 6.17 14.37
CA SER A 17 -6.27 5.01 15.17
C SER A 17 -5.75 5.08 16.59
N TYR A 18 -4.76 5.94 16.85
CA TYR A 18 -4.25 6.12 18.18
C TYR A 18 -4.93 7.23 18.93
N LEU A 19 -5.85 7.94 18.29
CA LEU A 19 -6.57 9.01 18.96
C LEU A 19 -7.88 8.45 19.47
N PRO A 20 -7.95 8.15 20.76
CA PRO A 20 -9.19 7.61 21.29
C PRO A 20 -10.28 8.66 21.19
N TYR A 21 -11.45 8.23 20.79
CA TYR A 21 -12.58 9.14 20.67
C TYR A 21 -12.92 9.82 21.98
N THR A 22 -12.59 9.17 23.08
CA THR A 22 -12.87 9.73 24.39
C THR A 22 -11.95 10.88 24.75
N LYS A 23 -10.84 11.00 24.04
CA LYS A 23 -9.90 12.11 24.30
C LYS A 23 -10.02 13.11 23.18
N ILE A 24 -10.82 14.11 23.42
CA ILE A 24 -10.98 15.17 22.44
C ILE A 24 -9.91 16.21 22.70
N PRO A 25 -9.11 16.54 21.68
CA PRO A 25 -8.07 17.56 21.86
C PRO A 25 -8.72 18.89 22.15
N TYR A 26 -8.24 19.58 23.15
CA TYR A 26 -8.76 20.90 23.46
C TYR A 26 -7.99 22.01 22.74
N LYS A 27 -6.79 21.71 22.28
CA LYS A 27 -5.95 22.69 21.61
C LYS A 27 -6.29 22.74 20.14
N MET A 28 -6.42 23.94 19.62
CA MET A 28 -6.73 24.14 18.20
C MET A 28 -5.70 23.49 17.29
N ALA A 29 -4.41 23.49 17.70
CA ALA A 29 -3.37 22.86 16.91
C ALA A 29 -3.60 21.36 16.80
N GLU A 30 -4.07 20.71 17.86
CA GLU A 30 -4.35 19.27 17.83
C GLU A 30 -5.55 18.97 16.94
N LEU A 31 -6.57 19.83 16.99
CA LEU A 31 -7.74 19.67 16.12
C LEU A 31 -7.34 19.80 14.66
N SER A 32 -6.47 20.77 14.36
CA SER A 32 -5.97 20.96 13.00
C SER A 32 -5.16 19.77 12.53
N ALA A 33 -4.32 19.22 13.41
CA ALA A 33 -3.52 18.05 13.07
C ALA A 33 -4.40 16.84 12.76
N ASN A 34 -5.47 16.65 13.53
CA ASN A 34 -6.40 15.55 13.30
C ASN A 34 -7.15 15.75 11.99
N ALA A 35 -7.59 16.96 11.70
CA ALA A 35 -8.27 17.25 10.44
C ALA A 35 -7.35 16.96 9.27
N GLU A 36 -6.08 17.32 9.40
CA GLU A 36 -5.09 17.07 8.34
C GLU A 36 -4.87 15.59 8.11
N ARG A 37 -4.80 14.80 9.18
CA ARG A 37 -4.65 13.34 9.08
C ARG A 37 -5.84 12.72 8.37
N ILE A 38 -7.06 13.17 8.70
CA ILE A 38 -8.26 12.66 8.06
C ILE A 38 -8.25 13.01 6.58
N ARG A 39 -7.86 14.24 6.24
CA ARG A 39 -7.80 14.69 4.87
C ARG A 39 -6.80 13.84 4.07
N LEU A 40 -5.61 13.62 4.63
CA LEU A 40 -4.59 12.81 3.97
C LEU A 40 -5.03 11.36 3.78
N TYR A 41 -5.70 10.82 4.78
CA TYR A 41 -6.22 9.45 4.68
C TYR A 41 -7.22 9.35 3.52
N ARG A 42 -8.14 10.29 3.44
CA ARG A 42 -9.14 10.29 2.37
C ARG A 42 -8.52 10.48 1.00
N GLU A 43 -7.56 11.37 0.89
CA GLU A 43 -6.85 11.59 -0.36
C GLU A 43 -6.13 10.32 -0.84
N ARG A 44 -5.41 9.69 0.07
CA ARG A 44 -4.66 8.49 -0.25
C ARG A 44 -5.58 7.37 -0.68
N LYS A 45 -6.67 7.21 0.04
CA LYS A 45 -7.66 6.20 -0.31
C LYS A 45 -8.24 6.44 -1.69
N GLN A 46 -8.62 7.69 -1.96
CA GLN A 46 -9.19 8.05 -3.25
C GLN A 46 -8.21 7.80 -4.40
N LYS A 47 -6.95 8.20 -4.22
CA LYS A 47 -5.96 8.02 -5.26
C LYS A 47 -5.70 6.54 -5.57
N CYS A 48 -5.70 5.71 -4.54
CA CYS A 48 -5.53 4.28 -4.77
C CYS A 48 -6.75 3.66 -5.41
N GLU A 49 -7.93 4.14 -5.09
CA GLU A 49 -9.15 3.67 -5.73
C GLU A 49 -9.17 4.05 -7.20
N GLU A 50 -8.71 5.26 -7.53
CA GLU A 50 -8.59 5.69 -8.92
C GLU A 50 -7.57 4.85 -9.68
N PHE A 51 -6.43 4.58 -9.04
CA PHE A 51 -5.40 3.74 -9.64
C PHE A 51 -5.95 2.34 -9.91
N SER A 52 -6.62 1.77 -8.93
CA SER A 52 -7.22 0.43 -9.05
C SER A 52 -8.27 0.39 -10.16
N ALA A 53 -9.10 1.42 -10.25
CA ALA A 53 -10.10 1.49 -11.29
C ALA A 53 -9.47 1.56 -12.68
N ASN A 54 -8.38 2.32 -12.81
CA ASN A 54 -7.65 2.39 -14.07
C ASN A 54 -7.06 1.05 -14.45
N LEU A 55 -6.54 0.31 -13.49
CA LEU A 55 -6.03 -1.03 -13.76
C LEU A 55 -7.10 -1.95 -14.29
N ALA A 56 -8.31 -1.83 -13.76
CA ALA A 56 -9.41 -2.70 -14.16
C ALA A 56 -9.82 -2.47 -15.62
N THR A 57 -9.52 -1.30 -16.18
CA THR A 57 -9.86 -1.01 -17.57
C THR A 57 -8.75 -1.41 -18.54
N LEU A 58 -7.59 -1.80 -18.03
CA LEU A 58 -6.46 -2.16 -18.88
C LEU A 58 -6.41 -3.66 -19.04
N ALA A 59 -6.18 -4.08 -20.27
CA ALA A 59 -6.06 -5.50 -20.57
C ALA A 59 -4.67 -5.77 -21.10
N GLY A 60 -4.14 -6.96 -20.80
CA GLY A 60 -2.87 -7.38 -21.34
C GLY A 60 -1.72 -7.09 -20.42
N GLN A 61 -0.51 -7.11 -20.98
CA GLN A 61 0.71 -6.94 -20.21
C GLN A 61 0.88 -5.49 -19.76
N PRO A 62 1.42 -5.27 -18.56
CA PRO A 62 1.71 -3.92 -18.10
C PRO A 62 2.70 -3.21 -19.04
N THR A 63 2.40 -1.95 -19.33
CA THR A 63 3.27 -1.12 -20.16
C THR A 63 4.23 -0.34 -19.27
N LYS A 64 5.21 0.30 -19.91
CA LYS A 64 6.12 1.17 -19.18
C LYS A 64 5.36 2.30 -18.49
N GLU A 65 4.34 2.80 -19.13
CA GLU A 65 3.50 3.85 -18.55
C GLU A 65 2.84 3.40 -17.27
N GLN A 66 2.36 2.15 -17.24
CA GLN A 66 1.78 1.58 -16.04
C GLN A 66 2.82 1.41 -14.95
N GLU A 67 4.02 0.99 -15.31
CA GLU A 67 5.11 0.86 -14.35
C GLU A 67 5.45 2.22 -13.74
N ASP A 68 5.50 3.25 -14.56
CA ASP A 68 5.79 4.60 -14.08
C ASP A 68 4.69 5.09 -13.16
N THR A 69 3.44 4.80 -13.49
CA THR A 69 2.31 5.17 -12.65
C THR A 69 2.37 4.42 -11.32
N LEU A 70 2.69 3.14 -11.36
CA LEU A 70 2.87 2.34 -10.15
C LEU A 70 3.96 2.96 -9.26
N TRP A 71 5.09 3.33 -9.87
CA TRP A 71 6.20 3.90 -9.10
C TRP A 71 5.79 5.22 -8.46
N SER A 72 5.03 6.04 -9.19
CA SER A 72 4.51 7.29 -8.65
C SER A 72 3.60 7.05 -7.45
N MET A 73 2.78 6.01 -7.52
CA MET A 73 1.92 5.65 -6.39
C MET A 73 2.74 5.19 -5.19
N LEU A 74 3.81 4.44 -5.43
CA LEU A 74 4.69 4.01 -4.36
C LEU A 74 5.40 5.19 -3.70
N LEU A 75 5.81 6.17 -4.49
CA LEU A 75 6.38 7.40 -3.95
C LEU A 75 5.36 8.15 -3.11
N TYR A 76 4.14 8.19 -3.56
CA TYR A 76 3.07 8.89 -2.87
C TYR A 76 2.75 8.25 -1.52
N LEU A 77 2.85 6.93 -1.44
CA LEU A 77 2.49 6.20 -0.22
C LEU A 77 3.67 5.98 0.74
N GLN A 78 4.82 6.59 0.48
CA GLN A 78 5.95 6.49 1.40
C GLN A 78 5.54 6.88 2.81
N GLY A 79 6.03 6.16 3.78
CA GLY A 79 5.76 6.48 5.18
C GLY A 79 4.47 5.92 5.73
N CYS A 80 3.60 5.38 4.89
CA CYS A 80 2.40 4.71 5.36
C CYS A 80 2.79 3.38 6.01
N VAL A 81 1.99 2.98 6.98
CA VAL A 81 2.21 1.71 7.67
C VAL A 81 1.44 0.60 6.96
N PHE A 82 2.13 -0.50 6.69
CA PHE A 82 1.55 -1.66 6.03
C PHE A 82 1.77 -2.90 6.89
N PRO A 83 0.81 -3.83 6.94
CA PRO A 83 1.01 -5.10 7.65
C PRO A 83 1.54 -6.17 6.69
N THR A 84 2.47 -6.97 7.16
CA THR A 84 2.86 -8.17 6.42
C THR A 84 1.77 -9.23 6.59
N ALA A 85 1.87 -10.32 5.83
CA ALA A 85 0.93 -11.42 5.97
C ALA A 85 0.92 -12.00 7.38
N LYS A 86 2.03 -11.87 8.09
CA LYS A 86 2.15 -12.34 9.47
C LYS A 86 1.73 -11.30 10.50
N GLY A 87 1.26 -10.15 10.05
CA GLY A 87 0.80 -9.11 10.95
C GLY A 87 1.85 -8.14 11.46
N LEU A 88 3.07 -8.23 10.95
CA LEU A 88 4.13 -7.31 11.33
C LEU A 88 3.97 -6.01 10.55
N LYS A 89 4.10 -4.90 11.22
CA LYS A 89 3.94 -3.60 10.58
C LYS A 89 5.27 -3.08 10.08
N PHE A 90 5.24 -2.42 8.92
CA PHE A 90 6.43 -1.83 8.35
C PHE A 90 6.09 -0.55 7.59
N THR A 91 7.12 0.26 7.36
CA THR A 91 7.04 1.41 6.48
C THR A 91 8.19 1.32 5.49
N TYR A 92 8.13 2.12 4.44
CA TYR A 92 9.22 2.15 3.48
C TYR A 92 9.49 3.57 3.02
N LYS A 93 10.68 3.77 2.46
CA LYS A 93 11.07 5.01 1.80
C LYS A 93 11.74 4.66 0.48
N ILE A 94 11.64 5.55 -0.47
CA ILE A 94 12.24 5.35 -1.79
C ILE A 94 13.34 6.38 -1.99
N LYS A 95 14.51 5.88 -2.39
CA LYS A 95 15.65 6.74 -2.71
C LYS A 95 16.39 6.13 -3.90
N GLY A 96 16.66 6.94 -4.90
CA GLY A 96 17.48 6.52 -6.02
C GLY A 96 17.00 5.28 -6.74
N GLY A 97 15.70 5.10 -6.88
CA GLY A 97 15.17 3.93 -7.58
C GLY A 97 15.18 2.66 -6.75
N GLU A 98 15.31 2.77 -5.43
CA GLU A 98 15.28 1.62 -4.54
C GLU A 98 14.33 1.88 -3.37
N MET A 99 13.67 0.81 -2.94
CA MET A 99 12.73 0.87 -1.83
C MET A 99 13.43 0.32 -0.58
N PHE A 100 13.47 1.14 0.46
CA PHE A 100 14.08 0.77 1.74
C PHE A 100 12.99 0.52 2.76
N VAL A 101 12.83 -0.75 3.12
CA VAL A 101 11.85 -1.16 4.11
C VAL A 101 12.51 -1.11 5.48
N ASN A 102 11.83 -0.52 6.45
CA ASN A 102 12.41 -0.33 7.78
C ASN A 102 12.70 -1.63 8.52
N ARG A 103 12.18 -2.75 8.06
CA ARG A 103 12.40 -4.04 8.69
C ARG A 103 13.43 -4.90 7.96
N LYS A 104 14.06 -4.35 6.93
CA LYS A 104 15.07 -5.05 6.16
C LYS A 104 16.26 -4.16 5.92
N SER A 105 17.45 -4.76 5.96
CA SER A 105 18.67 -4.01 5.69
C SER A 105 18.92 -3.86 4.18
N LYS A 106 18.46 -4.84 3.40
CA LYS A 106 18.68 -4.82 1.96
C LYS A 106 17.49 -4.17 1.24
N SER A 107 17.78 -3.26 0.33
CA SER A 107 16.74 -2.57 -0.41
C SER A 107 16.12 -3.46 -1.48
N ILE A 108 14.92 -3.07 -1.92
CA ILE A 108 14.24 -3.70 -3.04
C ILE A 108 14.38 -2.78 -4.23
N THR A 109 15.01 -3.25 -5.31
CA THR A 109 15.25 -2.41 -6.47
C THR A 109 13.95 -2.19 -7.25
N GLN A 110 13.91 -1.10 -8.01
CA GLN A 110 12.79 -0.79 -8.87
C GLN A 110 12.50 -1.95 -9.84
N ALA A 111 13.56 -2.55 -10.39
CA ALA A 111 13.41 -3.67 -11.31
C ALA A 111 12.69 -4.84 -10.62
N THR A 112 13.04 -5.12 -9.38
CA THR A 112 12.39 -6.19 -8.62
C THR A 112 10.94 -5.87 -8.36
N VAL A 113 10.63 -4.62 -8.03
CA VAL A 113 9.25 -4.19 -7.81
C VAL A 113 8.43 -4.39 -9.09
N PHE A 114 8.98 -4.02 -10.24
CA PHE A 114 8.28 -4.18 -11.50
C PHE A 114 8.10 -5.65 -11.89
N MET A 115 9.10 -6.49 -11.58
CA MET A 115 8.95 -7.92 -11.79
C MET A 115 7.79 -8.49 -10.98
N ALA A 116 7.69 -8.08 -9.72
CA ALA A 116 6.59 -8.52 -8.87
C ALA A 116 5.26 -8.02 -9.40
N TYR A 117 5.23 -6.79 -9.89
CA TYR A 117 4.02 -6.21 -10.46
C TYR A 117 3.55 -6.99 -11.69
N HIS A 118 4.48 -7.28 -12.62
CA HIS A 118 4.14 -8.08 -13.80
C HIS A 118 3.63 -9.47 -13.42
N LYS A 119 4.27 -10.07 -12.41
CA LYS A 119 3.84 -11.38 -11.94
C LYS A 119 2.43 -11.33 -11.34
N ALA A 120 2.15 -10.28 -10.58
CA ALA A 120 0.83 -10.11 -9.99
C ALA A 120 -0.24 -9.94 -11.07
N MET A 121 0.06 -9.15 -12.10
CA MET A 121 -0.88 -8.92 -13.18
C MET A 121 -1.10 -10.18 -14.01
N GLU A 122 -0.03 -10.97 -14.20
CA GLU A 122 -0.12 -12.23 -14.92
C GLU A 122 -0.98 -13.25 -14.19
N LEU A 123 -0.81 -13.37 -12.89
CA LEU A 123 -1.53 -14.33 -12.07
C LEU A 123 -2.98 -13.92 -11.79
N GLY A 124 -3.24 -12.62 -11.81
CA GLY A 124 -4.59 -12.13 -11.53
C GLY A 124 -5.07 -12.56 -10.15
N ASP A 125 -6.21 -13.23 -10.10
CA ASP A 125 -6.80 -13.64 -8.83
C ASP A 125 -6.09 -14.83 -8.18
N ALA A 126 -5.07 -15.38 -8.83
CA ALA A 126 -4.37 -16.56 -8.31
C ALA A 126 -3.31 -16.21 -7.27
N VAL A 127 -3.12 -14.93 -6.97
CA VAL A 127 -2.13 -14.54 -5.98
C VAL A 127 -2.73 -14.70 -4.60
N ALA A 128 -2.48 -15.84 -3.96
CA ALA A 128 -3.03 -16.14 -2.66
C ALA A 128 -2.13 -15.70 -1.50
N GLY A 129 -0.94 -15.24 -1.79
CA GLY A 129 -0.01 -14.80 -0.76
C GLY A 129 1.29 -14.31 -1.36
N PRO A 130 2.22 -13.81 -0.51
CA PRO A 130 3.46 -13.22 -1.01
C PRO A 130 4.34 -14.16 -1.80
N LYS A 131 4.31 -15.44 -1.48
CA LYS A 131 5.18 -16.42 -2.15
C LYS A 131 4.89 -16.51 -3.64
N LYS A 132 3.68 -16.23 -4.05
CA LYS A 132 3.30 -16.32 -5.46
C LYS A 132 3.99 -15.26 -6.31
N LEU A 133 4.44 -14.18 -5.72
CA LEU A 133 5.16 -13.15 -6.46
C LEU A 133 6.56 -13.60 -6.85
N GLY A 134 7.17 -14.47 -6.04
CA GLY A 134 8.46 -15.08 -6.38
C GLY A 134 9.62 -14.12 -6.50
N THR A 135 9.55 -12.96 -5.88
CA THR A 135 10.63 -11.99 -5.96
C THR A 135 11.19 -11.70 -4.57
N PHE A 136 12.37 -11.08 -4.56
CA PHE A 136 12.93 -10.58 -3.31
C PHE A 136 11.99 -9.51 -2.75
N GLY A 137 11.77 -9.56 -1.45
CA GLY A 137 10.92 -8.57 -0.80
C GLY A 137 9.42 -8.81 -1.00
N ALA A 138 9.03 -9.96 -1.52
CA ALA A 138 7.62 -10.25 -1.78
C ALA A 138 6.75 -10.09 -0.54
N SER A 139 7.28 -10.40 0.65
CA SER A 139 6.54 -10.25 1.91
C SER A 139 6.11 -8.82 2.15
N TYR A 140 6.86 -7.86 1.63
CA TYR A 140 6.57 -6.44 1.79
C TYR A 140 5.82 -5.88 0.58
N LEU A 141 6.11 -6.37 -0.61
CA LEU A 141 5.41 -5.90 -1.81
C LEU A 141 3.97 -6.36 -1.85
N TYR A 142 3.70 -7.57 -1.38
CA TYR A 142 2.36 -8.12 -1.42
C TYR A 142 1.32 -7.23 -0.73
N PRO A 143 1.52 -6.82 0.54
CA PRO A 143 0.53 -5.97 1.20
C PRO A 143 0.41 -4.59 0.56
N ILE A 144 1.49 -4.07 -0.03
CA ILE A 144 1.43 -2.80 -0.74
C ILE A 144 0.56 -2.95 -1.98
N PHE A 145 0.75 -4.02 -2.74
CA PHE A 145 -0.03 -4.28 -3.94
C PHE A 145 -1.50 -4.54 -3.63
N VAL A 146 -1.79 -5.17 -2.50
CA VAL A 146 -3.16 -5.35 -2.05
C VAL A 146 -3.81 -3.99 -1.82
N ARG A 147 -3.09 -3.08 -1.17
CA ARG A 147 -3.62 -1.75 -0.91
C ARG A 147 -3.85 -0.96 -2.19
N LEU A 148 -2.99 -1.13 -3.17
CA LEU A 148 -3.12 -0.45 -4.45
C LEU A 148 -4.18 -1.07 -5.36
N GLY A 149 -4.69 -2.24 -5.00
CA GLY A 149 -5.66 -2.94 -5.82
C GLY A 149 -5.05 -3.74 -6.95
N VAL A 150 -3.72 -3.85 -6.99
CA VAL A 150 -3.03 -4.68 -7.98
C VAL A 150 -3.34 -6.14 -7.71
N ILE A 151 -3.35 -6.52 -6.44
CA ILE A 151 -3.71 -7.85 -6.00
C ILE A 151 -5.02 -7.73 -5.25
N ARG A 152 -5.99 -8.55 -5.60
CA ARG A 152 -7.23 -8.60 -4.87
C ARG A 152 -6.95 -9.32 -3.57
N GLY A 153 -6.96 -8.58 -2.49
CA GLY A 153 -6.71 -9.13 -1.18
C GLY A 153 -7.73 -10.21 -0.91
N ASP A 154 -7.24 -11.34 -0.51
CA ASP A 154 -8.14 -12.39 -0.20
C ASP A 154 -8.75 -12.13 1.13
N ALA A 155 -9.94 -11.75 1.13
CA ALA A 155 -10.66 -11.52 2.34
C ALA A 155 -11.12 -12.83 2.95
N GLY A 156 -10.96 -13.86 2.22
CA GLY A 156 -11.46 -15.16 2.63
C GLY A 156 -10.68 -15.74 3.74
#